data_d4a1d50c98ccbd3325b393b38fe90efc
#
_entry.id   d4a1d50c98ccbd3325b393b38fe90efc
#
_cell.length_a   1.000
_cell.length_b   1.000
_cell.length_c   1.000
_cell.angle_alpha   90.00
_cell.angle_beta   90.00
_cell.angle_gamma   90.00
#
_symmetry.space_group_name_H-M   'P 1'
#
loop_
_entity.id
_entity.type
_entity.pdbx_description
1 polymer ?
#
loop_
_entity_poly.entity_id
_entity_poly.type
_entity_poly.pdbx_seq_one_letter_code
_entity_poly.pdbx_strand_id
1 'polypeptide(L)'
;MKRRLAREIAVQSLYQMEMNEVSASEAVNMLINEAAEENETEVEIRDEEKMRSYVTEMVQGAWGHKEAIDGLLVDYLKGWQLSRLSRVDRQILRLSTYEMVFRDDVPAKVSVNEAIELSKYFGTDESGKFVNGVLGRMIQEVDSIKQKLS
;
A
#
# COMPACT_ATOMS: atom_id res chain seq x y z
N MET A 1 -10.58 -8.83 -11.57
CA MET A 1 -10.02 -7.55 -11.12
C MET A 1 -8.50 -7.61 -11.10
N LYS A 2 -7.86 -6.56 -11.59
CA LYS A 2 -6.40 -6.49 -11.64
C LYS A 2 -5.86 -5.99 -10.29
N ARG A 3 -5.44 -6.90 -9.44
CA ARG A 3 -5.02 -6.55 -8.07
C ARG A 3 -3.75 -5.72 -8.01
N ARG A 4 -2.82 -5.92 -8.94
CA ARG A 4 -1.61 -5.10 -8.98
C ARG A 4 -1.95 -3.65 -9.31
N LEU A 5 -2.82 -3.43 -10.30
CA LEU A 5 -3.28 -2.08 -10.62
C LEU A 5 -4.01 -1.45 -9.44
N ALA A 6 -4.82 -2.23 -8.73
CA ALA A 6 -5.50 -1.76 -7.53
C ALA A 6 -4.50 -1.27 -6.48
N ARG A 7 -3.42 -2.01 -6.27
CA ARG A 7 -2.37 -1.60 -5.32
C ARG A 7 -1.61 -0.36 -5.78
N GLU A 8 -1.34 -0.25 -7.09
CA GLU A 8 -0.71 0.96 -7.65
C GLU A 8 -1.56 2.19 -7.35
N ILE A 9 -2.85 2.08 -7.59
CA ILE A 9 -3.80 3.17 -7.31
C ILE A 9 -3.88 3.46 -5.82
N ALA A 10 -3.86 2.42 -4.98
CA ALA A 10 -3.89 2.62 -3.53
C ALA A 10 -2.66 3.37 -3.03
N VAL A 11 -1.47 3.04 -3.52
CA VAL A 11 -0.22 3.74 -3.16
C VAL A 11 -0.29 5.20 -3.59
N GLN A 12 -0.73 5.45 -4.82
CA GLN A 12 -0.87 6.81 -5.34
C GLN A 12 -1.93 7.61 -4.56
N SER A 13 -3.01 6.94 -4.14
CA SER A 13 -4.05 7.59 -3.33
C SER A 13 -3.52 8.00 -1.96
N LEU A 14 -2.79 7.10 -1.30
CA LEU A 14 -2.17 7.41 -0.01
C LEU A 14 -1.17 8.58 -0.14
N TYR A 15 -0.42 8.60 -1.23
CA TYR A 15 0.49 9.70 -1.53
C TYR A 15 -0.26 11.02 -1.64
N GLN A 16 -1.36 11.05 -2.39
CA GLN A 16 -2.17 12.27 -2.56
C GLN A 16 -2.78 12.73 -1.24
N MET A 17 -3.24 11.81 -0.42
CA MET A 17 -3.80 12.14 0.89
C MET A 17 -2.76 12.81 1.79
N GLU A 18 -1.54 12.28 1.81
CA GLU A 18 -0.47 12.85 2.63
C GLU A 18 0.01 14.20 2.10
N MET A 19 0.11 14.33 0.78
CA MET A 19 0.67 15.53 0.16
C MET A 19 -0.32 16.68 0.01
N ASN A 20 -1.56 16.37 -0.34
CA ASN A 20 -2.54 17.38 -0.72
C ASN A 20 -3.72 17.46 0.25
N GLU A 21 -3.69 16.66 1.31
CA GLU A 21 -4.72 16.64 2.36
C GLU A 21 -6.13 16.40 1.83
N VAL A 22 -6.25 15.57 0.78
CA VAL A 22 -7.55 15.17 0.24
C VAL A 22 -8.05 13.92 0.96
N SER A 23 -9.34 13.65 0.87
CA SER A 23 -9.93 12.44 1.46
C SER A 23 -9.57 11.21 0.63
N ALA A 24 -9.72 10.02 1.24
CA ALA A 24 -9.52 8.76 0.54
C ALA A 24 -10.44 8.67 -0.68
N SER A 25 -11.71 9.03 -0.51
CA SER A 25 -12.70 8.97 -1.58
C SER A 25 -12.31 9.88 -2.76
N GLU A 26 -11.88 11.10 -2.48
CA GLU A 26 -11.46 12.05 -3.52
C GLU A 26 -10.24 11.54 -4.27
N ALA A 27 -9.22 11.06 -3.56
CA ALA A 27 -7.99 10.56 -4.17
C ALA A 27 -8.26 9.34 -5.04
N VAL A 28 -9.00 8.37 -4.51
CA VAL A 28 -9.31 7.14 -5.24
C VAL A 28 -10.15 7.43 -6.48
N ASN A 29 -11.17 8.25 -6.36
CA ASN A 29 -12.03 8.60 -7.51
C ASN A 29 -11.23 9.28 -8.62
N MET A 30 -10.37 10.23 -8.26
CA MET A 30 -9.53 10.92 -9.24
C MET A 30 -8.63 9.94 -10.00
N LEU A 31 -7.96 9.06 -9.27
CA LEU A 31 -6.99 8.14 -9.88
C LEU A 31 -7.65 7.03 -10.70
N ILE A 32 -8.79 6.53 -10.26
CA ILE A 32 -9.52 5.53 -11.02
C ILE A 32 -10.09 6.15 -12.31
N ASN A 33 -10.59 7.37 -12.24
CA ASN A 33 -11.09 8.07 -13.42
C ASN A 33 -9.96 8.30 -14.43
N GLU A 34 -8.77 8.70 -13.99
CA GLU A 34 -7.60 8.84 -14.85
C GLU A 34 -7.22 7.51 -15.52
N ALA A 35 -7.19 6.43 -14.75
CA ALA A 35 -6.86 5.11 -15.27
C ALA A 35 -7.89 4.63 -16.29
N ALA A 36 -9.17 4.92 -16.06
CA ALA A 36 -10.24 4.56 -16.99
C ALA A 36 -10.13 5.34 -18.29
N GLU A 37 -9.76 6.62 -18.23
CA GLU A 37 -9.56 7.44 -19.43
C GLU A 37 -8.38 6.96 -20.27
N GLU A 38 -7.29 6.56 -19.63
CA GLU A 38 -6.10 6.05 -20.32
C GLU A 38 -6.34 4.68 -20.96
N ASN A 39 -7.25 3.89 -20.41
CA ASN A 39 -7.52 2.53 -20.85
C ASN A 39 -8.99 2.38 -21.34
N GLU A 40 -9.45 3.31 -22.15
CA GLU A 40 -10.85 3.37 -22.61
C GLU A 40 -11.43 2.06 -23.13
N THR A 41 -10.59 1.15 -23.64
CA THR A 41 -11.06 -0.10 -24.26
C THR A 41 -10.94 -1.33 -23.34
N GLU A 42 -10.26 -1.23 -22.22
CA GLU A 42 -9.92 -2.40 -21.39
C GLU A 42 -10.63 -2.47 -20.04
N VAL A 43 -11.12 -1.35 -19.51
CA VAL A 43 -11.77 -1.34 -18.21
C VAL A 43 -13.28 -1.35 -18.39
N GLU A 44 -13.89 -2.50 -18.10
CA GLU A 44 -15.36 -2.59 -18.08
C GLU A 44 -15.87 -1.84 -16.85
N ILE A 45 -17.01 -1.17 -17.01
CA ILE A 45 -17.65 -0.38 -15.93
C ILE A 45 -17.83 -1.23 -14.67
N ARG A 46 -18.19 -2.49 -14.83
CA ARG A 46 -18.38 -3.44 -13.72
C ARG A 46 -17.11 -3.65 -12.91
N ASP A 47 -15.98 -3.81 -13.60
CA ASP A 47 -14.69 -4.01 -12.95
C ASP A 47 -14.19 -2.72 -12.32
N GLU A 48 -14.51 -1.57 -12.90
CA GLU A 48 -14.17 -0.28 -12.35
C GLU A 48 -14.80 -0.05 -10.98
N GLU A 49 -16.08 -0.38 -10.82
CA GLU A 49 -16.77 -0.25 -9.53
C GLU A 49 -16.20 -1.18 -8.47
N LYS A 50 -15.90 -2.42 -8.84
CA LYS A 50 -15.27 -3.38 -7.93
C LYS A 50 -13.90 -2.90 -7.51
N MET A 51 -13.13 -2.38 -8.46
CA MET A 51 -11.81 -1.84 -8.18
C MET A 51 -11.90 -0.62 -7.25
N ARG A 52 -12.84 0.29 -7.52
CA ARG A 52 -13.05 1.48 -6.69
C ARG A 52 -13.37 1.10 -5.26
N SER A 53 -14.26 0.15 -5.07
CA SER A 53 -14.65 -0.33 -3.74
C SER A 53 -13.47 -0.98 -3.02
N TYR A 54 -12.75 -1.85 -3.69
CA TYR A 54 -11.59 -2.55 -3.14
C TYR A 54 -10.48 -1.57 -2.75
N VAL A 55 -10.13 -0.65 -3.65
CA VAL A 55 -9.08 0.33 -3.40
C VAL A 55 -9.46 1.28 -2.27
N THR A 56 -10.71 1.74 -2.26
CA THR A 56 -11.19 2.64 -1.21
C THR A 56 -11.09 1.96 0.16
N GLU A 57 -11.50 0.70 0.25
CA GLU A 57 -11.41 -0.06 1.50
C GLU A 57 -9.98 -0.19 1.98
N MET A 58 -9.05 -0.51 1.07
CA MET A 58 -7.64 -0.63 1.40
C MET A 58 -7.03 0.69 1.85
N VAL A 59 -7.32 1.76 1.13
CA VAL A 59 -6.79 3.09 1.42
C VAL A 59 -7.33 3.61 2.76
N GLN A 60 -8.62 3.48 2.98
CA GLN A 60 -9.23 3.89 4.25
C GLN A 60 -8.70 3.07 5.42
N GLY A 61 -8.51 1.77 5.22
CA GLY A 61 -7.97 0.90 6.26
C GLY A 61 -6.53 1.25 6.61
N ALA A 62 -5.68 1.41 5.60
CA ALA A 62 -4.27 1.77 5.81
C ALA A 62 -4.14 3.13 6.47
N TRP A 63 -4.91 4.11 6.01
CA TRP A 63 -4.88 5.46 6.58
C TRP A 63 -5.44 5.49 8.00
N GLY A 64 -6.52 4.78 8.25
CA GLY A 64 -7.15 4.71 9.57
C GLY A 64 -6.27 4.04 10.62
N HIS A 65 -5.37 3.14 10.20
CA HIS A 65 -4.42 2.47 11.09
C HIS A 65 -3.01 3.07 11.00
N LYS A 66 -2.86 4.24 10.40
CA LYS A 66 -1.56 4.83 10.09
C LYS A 66 -0.64 4.95 11.31
N GLU A 67 -1.17 5.39 12.43
CA GLU A 67 -0.35 5.55 13.64
C GLU A 67 0.20 4.22 14.15
N ALA A 68 -0.63 3.19 14.20
CA ALA A 68 -0.21 1.86 14.62
C ALA A 68 0.81 1.28 13.62
N ILE A 69 0.55 1.46 12.32
CA ILE A 69 1.43 0.97 11.27
C ILE A 69 2.79 1.67 11.33
N ASP A 70 2.80 3.00 11.45
CA ASP A 70 4.05 3.76 11.52
C ASP A 70 4.85 3.39 12.77
N GLY A 71 4.19 3.21 13.90
CA GLY A 71 4.83 2.77 15.13
C GLY A 71 5.49 1.41 14.97
N LEU A 72 4.82 0.50 14.27
CA LEU A 72 5.36 -0.82 13.98
C LEU A 72 6.55 -0.74 13.02
N LEU A 73 6.43 0.04 11.95
CA LEU A 73 7.48 0.18 10.94
C LEU A 73 8.79 0.68 11.54
N VAL A 74 8.74 1.58 12.50
CA VAL A 74 9.94 2.13 13.16
C VAL A 74 10.84 1.01 13.70
N ASP A 75 10.25 -0.06 14.23
CA ASP A 75 11.00 -1.18 14.80
C ASP A 75 11.78 -1.97 13.75
N TYR A 76 11.37 -1.88 12.48
CA TYR A 76 11.98 -2.64 11.38
C TYR A 76 12.84 -1.79 10.45
N LEU A 77 12.89 -0.49 10.65
CA LEU A 77 13.66 0.41 9.78
C LEU A 77 15.16 0.47 10.07
N LYS A 78 15.58 -0.06 11.21
CA LYS A 78 17.00 -0.19 11.59
C LYS A 78 17.84 1.08 11.40
N GLY A 79 17.45 2.14 12.09
CA GLY A 79 18.18 3.39 12.06
C GLY A 79 17.69 4.39 11.03
N TRP A 80 16.85 3.98 10.09
CA TRP A 80 16.20 4.90 9.16
C TRP A 80 15.00 5.54 9.82
N GLN A 81 14.83 6.83 9.61
CA GLN A 81 13.64 7.53 10.09
C GLN A 81 12.54 7.46 9.03
N LEU A 82 11.33 7.14 9.45
CA LEU A 82 10.19 7.05 8.53
C LEU A 82 10.00 8.34 7.73
N SER A 83 10.20 9.50 8.38
CA SER A 83 10.06 10.80 7.74
C SER A 83 11.11 11.07 6.64
N ARG A 84 12.21 10.32 6.63
CA ARG A 84 13.28 10.48 5.66
C ARG A 84 13.21 9.53 4.49
N LEU A 85 12.28 8.58 4.53
CA LEU A 85 12.06 7.70 3.39
C LEU A 85 11.46 8.49 2.24
N SER A 86 11.66 8.00 1.01
CA SER A 86 10.90 8.57 -0.09
C SER A 86 9.41 8.42 0.23
N ARG A 87 8.62 9.39 -0.24
CA ARG A 87 7.18 9.41 0.06
C ARG A 87 6.46 8.19 -0.51
N VAL A 88 6.90 7.71 -1.65
CA VAL A 88 6.33 6.55 -2.30
C VAL A 88 6.68 5.27 -1.54
N ASP A 89 7.95 5.08 -1.16
CA ASP A 89 8.37 3.91 -0.36
C ASP A 89 7.61 3.85 0.96
N ARG A 90 7.39 5.02 1.57
CA ARG A 90 6.61 5.10 2.81
C ARG A 90 5.19 4.57 2.61
N GLN A 91 4.53 4.97 1.52
CA GLN A 91 3.17 4.51 1.26
C GLN A 91 3.12 3.03 0.93
N ILE A 92 4.11 2.52 0.20
CA ILE A 92 4.20 1.10 -0.11
C ILE A 92 4.35 0.27 1.18
N LEU A 93 5.23 0.71 2.08
CA LEU A 93 5.42 0.04 3.36
C LEU A 93 4.15 0.07 4.20
N ARG A 94 3.47 1.20 4.25
CA ARG A 94 2.20 1.33 4.98
C ARG A 94 1.13 0.39 4.44
N LEU A 95 0.95 0.36 3.11
CA LEU A 95 -0.05 -0.47 2.47
C LEU A 95 0.22 -1.95 2.70
N SER A 96 1.46 -2.38 2.48
CA SER A 96 1.83 -3.78 2.66
C SER A 96 1.70 -4.23 4.11
N THR A 97 2.10 -3.38 5.05
CA THR A 97 1.93 -3.66 6.48
C THR A 97 0.46 -3.80 6.83
N TYR A 98 -0.38 -2.91 6.30
CA TYR A 98 -1.82 -3.00 6.50
C TYR A 98 -2.36 -4.34 6.01
N GLU A 99 -2.00 -4.75 4.80
CA GLU A 99 -2.45 -6.03 4.25
C GLU A 99 -2.00 -7.22 5.10
N MET A 100 -0.73 -7.23 5.52
CA MET A 100 -0.19 -8.34 6.30
C MET A 100 -0.81 -8.47 7.68
N VAL A 101 -1.04 -7.33 8.33
CA VAL A 101 -1.40 -7.32 9.76
C VAL A 101 -2.90 -7.24 9.98
N PHE A 102 -3.61 -6.47 9.17
CA PHE A 102 -5.03 -6.16 9.39
C PHE A 102 -5.98 -6.86 8.42
N ARG A 103 -5.47 -7.52 7.39
CA ARG A 103 -6.31 -8.25 6.44
C ARG A 103 -5.90 -9.71 6.39
N ASP A 104 -6.88 -10.58 6.16
CA ASP A 104 -6.67 -12.02 6.07
C ASP A 104 -6.93 -12.58 4.66
N ASP A 105 -7.34 -11.73 3.72
CA ASP A 105 -7.72 -12.15 2.37
C ASP A 105 -6.53 -12.39 1.44
N VAL A 106 -5.31 -11.98 1.85
CA VAL A 106 -4.10 -12.15 1.05
C VAL A 106 -3.00 -12.73 1.95
N PRO A 107 -2.32 -13.81 1.52
CA PRO A 107 -1.16 -14.31 2.28
C PRO A 107 -0.09 -13.23 2.43
N ALA A 108 0.53 -13.17 3.60
CA ALA A 108 1.56 -12.15 3.90
C ALA A 108 2.69 -12.16 2.87
N LYS A 109 3.11 -13.34 2.42
CA LYS A 109 4.17 -13.47 1.42
C LYS A 109 3.80 -12.79 0.10
N VAL A 110 2.54 -12.86 -0.31
CA VAL A 110 2.05 -12.19 -1.53
C VAL A 110 2.12 -10.68 -1.36
N SER A 111 1.70 -10.16 -0.20
CA SER A 111 1.79 -8.72 0.09
C SER A 111 3.23 -8.22 0.02
N VAL A 112 4.19 -8.97 0.56
CA VAL A 112 5.61 -8.61 0.50
C VAL A 112 6.11 -8.60 -0.94
N ASN A 113 5.83 -9.65 -1.71
CA ASN A 113 6.28 -9.73 -3.09
C ASN A 113 5.71 -8.62 -3.96
N GLU A 114 4.43 -8.30 -3.77
CA GLU A 114 3.80 -7.20 -4.51
C GLU A 114 4.39 -5.84 -4.11
N ALA A 115 4.71 -5.65 -2.84
CA ALA A 115 5.35 -4.41 -2.37
C ALA A 115 6.72 -4.22 -3.03
N ILE A 116 7.50 -5.29 -3.16
CA ILE A 116 8.81 -5.24 -3.82
C ILE A 116 8.65 -4.83 -5.29
N GLU A 117 7.69 -5.43 -5.99
CA GLU A 117 7.43 -5.09 -7.39
C GLU A 117 6.96 -3.64 -7.54
N LEU A 118 6.10 -3.16 -6.65
CA LEU A 118 5.66 -1.77 -6.64
C LEU A 118 6.81 -0.81 -6.41
N SER A 119 7.73 -1.15 -5.49
CA SER A 119 8.88 -0.28 -5.23
C SER A 119 9.82 -0.20 -6.41
N LYS A 120 9.98 -1.27 -7.18
CA LYS A 120 10.75 -1.24 -8.42
C LYS A 120 10.05 -0.42 -9.50
N TYR A 121 8.73 -0.54 -9.57
CA TYR A 121 7.92 0.17 -10.56
C TYR A 121 7.92 1.69 -10.34
N PHE A 122 7.70 2.13 -9.10
CA PHE A 122 7.66 3.55 -8.77
C PHE A 122 9.04 4.16 -8.46
N GLY A 123 10.00 3.35 -8.06
CA GLY A 123 11.32 3.79 -7.66
C GLY A 123 12.42 3.12 -8.47
N THR A 124 13.33 2.46 -7.76
CA THR A 124 14.50 1.80 -8.34
C THR A 124 14.67 0.40 -7.77
N ASP A 125 15.65 -0.35 -8.30
CA ASP A 125 16.03 -1.64 -7.72
C ASP A 125 16.47 -1.49 -6.27
N GLU A 126 17.10 -0.37 -5.92
CA GLU A 126 17.49 -0.10 -4.53
C GLU A 126 16.28 0.05 -3.63
N SER A 127 15.22 0.69 -4.09
CA SER A 127 13.94 0.76 -3.36
C SER A 127 13.40 -0.65 -3.10
N GLY A 128 13.43 -1.51 -4.12
CA GLY A 128 12.98 -2.89 -3.98
C GLY A 128 13.76 -3.66 -2.92
N LYS A 129 15.08 -3.49 -2.90
CA LYS A 129 15.95 -4.13 -1.90
C LYS A 129 15.66 -3.63 -0.50
N PHE A 130 15.46 -2.33 -0.36
CA PHE A 130 15.16 -1.71 0.93
C PHE A 130 13.81 -2.22 1.47
N VAL A 131 12.78 -2.18 0.65
CA VAL A 131 11.44 -2.66 1.03
C VAL A 131 11.47 -4.13 1.39
N ASN A 132 12.19 -4.95 0.61
CA ASN A 132 12.36 -6.37 0.92
C ASN A 132 13.02 -6.56 2.28
N GLY A 133 14.04 -5.78 2.59
CA GLY A 133 14.73 -5.86 3.89
C GLY A 133 13.80 -5.58 5.06
N VAL A 134 12.99 -4.54 4.96
CA VAL A 134 12.05 -4.15 6.02
C VAL A 134 10.95 -5.20 6.16
N LEU A 135 10.26 -5.50 5.08
CA LEU A 135 9.10 -6.41 5.12
C LEU A 135 9.51 -7.86 5.32
N GLY A 136 10.70 -8.25 4.83
CA GLY A 136 11.23 -9.59 5.05
C GLY A 136 11.52 -9.90 6.51
N ARG A 137 11.94 -8.90 7.27
CA ARG A 137 12.08 -9.04 8.72
C ARG A 137 10.71 -9.08 9.40
N MET A 138 9.81 -8.23 8.97
CA MET A 138 8.47 -8.15 9.55
C MET A 138 7.67 -9.44 9.36
N ILE A 139 7.75 -10.07 8.18
CA ILE A 139 6.97 -11.26 7.88
C ILE A 139 7.32 -12.43 8.79
N GLN A 140 8.56 -12.50 9.27
CA GLN A 140 9.00 -13.56 10.19
C GLN A 140 8.30 -13.46 11.54
N GLU A 141 7.79 -12.28 11.88
CA GLU A 141 7.14 -12.00 13.15
C GLU A 141 5.65 -11.67 13.01
N VAL A 142 5.07 -11.92 11.83
CA VAL A 142 3.72 -11.44 11.51
C VAL A 142 2.66 -11.99 12.46
N ASP A 143 2.76 -13.25 12.85
CA ASP A 143 1.78 -13.84 13.78
C ASP A 143 1.85 -13.17 15.15
N SER A 144 3.05 -12.93 15.62
CA SER A 144 3.29 -12.22 16.88
C SER A 144 2.75 -10.79 16.82
N ILE A 145 2.97 -10.11 15.70
CA ILE A 145 2.45 -8.76 15.47
C ILE A 145 0.93 -8.73 15.51
N LYS A 146 0.29 -9.68 14.83
CA LYS A 146 -1.18 -9.78 14.80
C LYS A 146 -1.76 -9.97 16.20
N GLN A 147 -1.11 -10.77 17.02
CA GLN A 147 -1.56 -10.98 18.39
C GLN A 147 -1.48 -9.72 19.24
N LYS A 148 -0.44 -8.91 19.05
CA LYS A 148 -0.28 -7.65 19.80
C LYS A 148 -1.30 -6.59 19.41
N LEU A 149 -1.75 -6.60 18.17
CA LEU A 149 -2.63 -5.57 17.63
C LEU A 149 -4.10 -5.98 17.56
N SER A 150 -4.39 -7.21 17.90
CA SER A 150 -5.78 -7.69 17.91
C SER A 150 -6.48 -7.41 19.23
#